data_2cc8789615d583a41126f968b6738a4f
#
_entry.id   2cc8789615d583a41126f968b6738a4f
#
_cell.length_a   1.000
_cell.length_b   1.000
_cell.length_c   1.000
_cell.angle_alpha   90.00
_cell.angle_beta   90.00
_cell.angle_gamma   90.00
#
_symmetry.space_group_name_H-M   'P 1'
#
loop_
_entity.id
_entity.type
_entity.pdbx_description
1 polymer ?
#
loop_
_entity_poly.entity_id
_entity_poly.type
_entity_poly.pdbx_seq_one_letter_code
_entity_poly.pdbx_strand_id
1 'polypeptide(L)'
;MVKINYYLLFVITITLAVITLGAYVRLSHAGLGCPDWPGCYGYLVGVPDNPLEITNAEKNFEGSSVDIGKAWKEMIHRYLAGALGIFIFIISLIFYKNNTHKLFKLSLLVSFLVIMQAALGMFTVTLQLQPIIVMMHLVGGLTIITLLWLLYLRNNINNYFIE
;
A
#
# COMPACT_ATOMS: atom_id res chain seq x y z
N MET A 1 -8.52 -23.19 11.87
CA MET A 1 -8.18 -22.83 10.48
C MET A 1 -9.20 -21.92 9.80
N VAL A 2 -10.51 -22.01 10.09
CA VAL A 2 -11.55 -21.10 9.56
C VAL A 2 -11.25 -19.61 9.78
N LYS A 3 -10.71 -19.21 10.93
CA LYS A 3 -10.39 -17.81 11.25
C LYS A 3 -9.36 -17.17 10.31
N ILE A 4 -8.40 -17.93 9.78
CA ILE A 4 -7.39 -17.38 8.86
C ILE A 4 -7.98 -17.08 7.47
N ASN A 5 -9.01 -17.82 7.03
CA ASN A 5 -9.69 -17.55 5.76
C ASN A 5 -10.44 -16.21 5.80
N TYR A 6 -11.11 -15.89 6.89
CA TYR A 6 -11.75 -14.58 7.06
C TYR A 6 -10.72 -13.45 7.10
N TYR A 7 -9.58 -13.69 7.76
CA TYR A 7 -8.50 -12.71 7.76
C TYR A 7 -7.89 -12.49 6.37
N LEU A 8 -7.67 -13.55 5.59
CA LEU A 8 -7.22 -13.44 4.19
C LEU A 8 -8.22 -12.68 3.33
N LEU A 9 -9.52 -12.97 3.44
CA LEU A 9 -10.56 -12.23 2.72
C LEU A 9 -10.57 -10.75 3.11
N PHE A 10 -10.46 -10.44 4.40
CA PHE A 10 -10.34 -9.06 4.87
C PHE A 10 -9.14 -8.35 4.22
N VAL A 11 -7.95 -8.97 4.23
CA VAL A 11 -6.74 -8.38 3.64
C VAL A 11 -6.89 -8.22 2.11
N ILE A 12 -7.50 -9.17 1.41
CA ILE A 12 -7.80 -9.06 -0.02
C ILE A 12 -8.73 -7.87 -0.29
N THR A 13 -9.77 -7.69 0.52
CA THR A 13 -10.71 -6.55 0.39
C THR A 13 -10.00 -5.22 0.60
N ILE A 14 -9.15 -5.11 1.63
CA ILE A 14 -8.33 -3.90 1.86
C ILE A 14 -7.36 -3.67 0.70
N THR A 15 -6.74 -4.74 0.17
CA THR A 15 -5.83 -4.63 -0.99
C THR A 15 -6.56 -4.05 -2.20
N LEU A 16 -7.77 -4.52 -2.50
CA LEU A 16 -8.60 -3.98 -3.58
C LEU A 16 -8.93 -2.51 -3.35
N ALA A 17 -9.31 -2.14 -2.12
CA ALA A 17 -9.60 -0.76 -1.75
C ALA A 17 -8.37 0.15 -1.92
N VAL A 18 -7.17 -0.31 -1.51
CA VAL A 18 -5.91 0.45 -1.67
C VAL A 18 -5.57 0.64 -3.15
N ILE A 19 -5.70 -0.41 -3.99
CA ILE A 19 -5.47 -0.30 -5.44
C ILE A 19 -6.45 0.71 -6.07
N THR A 20 -7.72 0.62 -5.74
CA THR A 20 -8.77 1.52 -6.26
C THR A 20 -8.53 2.96 -5.81
N LEU A 21 -8.16 3.16 -4.55
CA LEU A 21 -7.82 4.48 -4.03
C LEU A 21 -6.57 5.06 -4.71
N GLY A 22 -5.53 4.26 -4.95
CA GLY A 22 -4.34 4.68 -5.68
C GLY A 22 -4.67 5.11 -7.12
N ALA A 23 -5.53 4.37 -7.81
CA ALA A 23 -6.04 4.77 -9.13
C ALA A 23 -6.84 6.09 -9.05
N TYR A 24 -7.68 6.28 -8.03
CA TYR A 24 -8.41 7.52 -7.80
C TYR A 24 -7.46 8.71 -7.54
N VAL A 25 -6.43 8.53 -6.70
CA VAL A 25 -5.40 9.55 -6.46
C VAL A 25 -4.75 9.98 -7.78
N ARG A 26 -4.41 9.02 -8.65
CA ARG A 26 -3.81 9.30 -9.96
C ARG A 26 -4.78 10.04 -10.90
N LEU A 27 -6.03 9.58 -11.00
CA LEU A 27 -7.05 10.16 -11.87
C LEU A 27 -7.52 11.54 -11.42
N SER A 28 -7.47 11.83 -10.11
CA SER A 28 -7.79 13.16 -9.55
C SER A 28 -6.61 14.14 -9.57
N HIS A 29 -5.52 13.81 -10.29
CA HIS A 29 -4.28 14.61 -10.33
C HIS A 29 -3.72 14.95 -8.95
N ALA A 30 -3.91 14.03 -7.98
CA ALA A 30 -3.44 14.18 -6.60
C ALA A 30 -2.14 13.42 -6.30
N GLY A 31 -1.57 12.70 -7.27
CA GLY A 31 -0.39 11.85 -7.06
C GLY A 31 0.95 12.62 -6.90
N LEU A 32 0.92 13.94 -6.88
CA LEU A 32 1.99 14.86 -6.49
C LEU A 32 1.44 15.92 -5.53
N GLY A 33 0.47 15.57 -4.71
CA GLY A 33 -0.05 16.44 -3.66
C GLY A 33 0.93 16.63 -2.50
N CYS A 34 1.90 15.71 -2.39
CA CYS A 34 3.00 15.73 -1.41
C CYS A 34 4.34 15.68 -2.17
N PRO A 35 5.25 16.63 -1.97
CA PRO A 35 6.53 16.68 -2.67
C PRO A 35 7.56 15.68 -2.13
N ASP A 36 7.35 15.16 -0.92
CA ASP A 36 8.27 14.28 -0.17
C ASP A 36 7.64 12.92 0.16
N TRP A 37 8.45 12.02 0.68
CA TRP A 37 8.06 10.69 1.12
C TRP A 37 8.94 10.25 2.30
N PRO A 38 8.41 9.56 3.35
CA PRO A 38 7.05 9.01 3.50
C PRO A 38 5.99 10.03 3.95
N GLY A 39 6.40 11.20 4.38
CA GLY A 39 5.55 12.29 4.85
C GLY A 39 4.96 13.15 3.74
N CYS A 40 4.46 14.31 4.11
CA CYS A 40 3.90 15.32 3.22
C CYS A 40 4.34 16.71 3.71
N TYR A 41 5.11 17.43 2.91
CA TYR A 41 5.68 18.74 3.30
C TYR A 41 6.45 18.68 4.63
N GLY A 42 7.15 17.56 4.91
CA GLY A 42 7.89 17.33 6.16
C GLY A 42 7.05 16.77 7.32
N TYR A 43 5.71 16.71 7.21
CA TYR A 43 4.84 16.11 8.22
C TYR A 43 4.73 14.61 8.01
N LEU A 44 5.07 13.80 9.03
CA LEU A 44 4.87 12.34 8.98
C LEU A 44 3.39 11.96 9.14
N VAL A 45 2.63 12.77 9.88
CA VAL A 45 1.20 12.59 10.09
C VAL A 45 0.49 13.89 9.79
N GLY A 46 -0.56 13.84 8.97
CA GLY A 46 -1.29 15.01 8.52
C GLY A 46 -0.66 15.68 7.29
N VAL A 47 -1.18 16.85 6.99
CA VAL A 47 -0.73 17.76 5.92
C VAL A 47 -0.80 19.19 6.44
N PRO A 48 -0.08 20.17 5.86
CA PRO A 48 -0.24 21.57 6.22
C PRO A 48 -1.69 22.01 5.99
N ASP A 49 -2.39 22.50 7.00
CA ASP A 49 -3.81 22.83 6.92
C ASP A 49 -4.16 24.27 7.37
N ASN A 50 -3.22 24.97 8.01
CA ASN A 50 -3.40 26.36 8.41
C ASN A 50 -2.48 27.31 7.62
N PRO A 51 -2.80 28.63 7.53
CA PRO A 51 -2.05 29.57 6.71
C PRO A 51 -0.55 29.65 7.02
N LEU A 52 -0.18 29.50 8.30
CA LEU A 52 1.23 29.58 8.71
C LEU A 52 1.99 28.32 8.25
N GLU A 53 1.40 27.14 8.42
CA GLU A 53 1.99 25.87 7.96
C GLU A 53 2.12 25.85 6.45
N ILE A 54 1.08 26.28 5.71
CA ILE A 54 1.10 26.38 4.25
C ILE A 54 2.25 27.28 3.80
N THR A 55 2.35 28.48 4.35
CA THR A 55 3.43 29.41 4.00
C THR A 55 4.82 28.83 4.28
N ASN A 56 5.00 28.15 5.41
CA ASN A 56 6.25 27.50 5.75
C ASN A 56 6.56 26.32 4.84
N ALA A 57 5.53 25.51 4.50
CA ALA A 57 5.66 24.37 3.58
C ALA A 57 6.10 24.85 2.18
N GLU A 58 5.44 25.85 1.62
CA GLU A 58 5.78 26.41 0.30
C GLU A 58 7.17 27.05 0.28
N LYS A 59 7.60 27.65 1.39
CA LYS A 59 8.96 28.19 1.53
C LYS A 59 10.03 27.09 1.60
N ASN A 60 9.74 25.97 2.26
CA ASN A 60 10.69 24.87 2.43
C ASN A 60 10.74 23.94 1.20
N PHE A 61 9.67 23.90 0.42
CA PHE A 61 9.56 23.08 -0.80
C PHE A 61 9.32 24.01 -1.99
N GLU A 62 10.38 24.72 -2.39
CA GLU A 62 10.33 25.71 -3.48
C GLU A 62 9.75 25.10 -4.77
N GLY A 63 8.85 25.86 -5.41
CA GLY A 63 8.18 25.41 -6.65
C GLY A 63 6.96 24.51 -6.46
N SER A 64 6.59 24.20 -5.21
CA SER A 64 5.35 23.49 -4.87
C SER A 64 4.31 24.47 -4.30
N SER A 65 3.05 24.29 -4.67
CA SER A 65 1.90 24.94 -4.03
C SER A 65 1.10 23.91 -3.24
N VAL A 66 0.73 24.25 -2.00
CA VAL A 66 -0.02 23.34 -1.14
C VAL A 66 -1.49 23.29 -1.58
N ASP A 67 -1.92 22.15 -2.13
CA ASP A 67 -3.33 21.80 -2.32
C ASP A 67 -3.71 20.79 -1.24
N ILE A 68 -4.36 21.25 -0.17
CA ILE A 68 -4.75 20.44 0.98
C ILE A 68 -5.57 19.22 0.56
N GLY A 69 -6.49 19.39 -0.41
CA GLY A 69 -7.35 18.31 -0.88
C GLY A 69 -6.57 17.19 -1.61
N LYS A 70 -5.58 17.58 -2.42
CA LYS A 70 -4.69 16.61 -3.09
C LYS A 70 -3.76 15.94 -2.10
N ALA A 71 -3.16 16.70 -1.21
CA ALA A 71 -2.25 16.21 -0.17
C ALA A 71 -2.95 15.13 0.71
N TRP A 72 -4.18 15.39 1.17
CA TRP A 72 -4.94 14.42 1.95
C TRP A 72 -5.29 13.15 1.18
N LYS A 73 -5.69 13.25 -0.08
CA LYS A 73 -5.97 12.05 -0.92
C LYS A 73 -4.74 11.15 -1.01
N GLU A 74 -3.58 11.73 -1.22
CA GLU A 74 -2.32 11.00 -1.30
C GLU A 74 -1.92 10.40 0.05
N MET A 75 -2.01 11.17 1.14
CA MET A 75 -1.65 10.68 2.48
C MET A 75 -2.58 9.57 2.97
N ILE A 76 -3.89 9.66 2.73
CA ILE A 76 -4.83 8.58 3.07
C ILE A 76 -4.45 7.28 2.34
N HIS A 77 -4.09 7.37 1.04
CA HIS A 77 -3.61 6.21 0.30
C HIS A 77 -2.33 5.63 0.94
N ARG A 78 -1.36 6.46 1.30
CA ARG A 78 -0.11 6.02 1.95
C ARG A 78 -0.37 5.34 3.30
N TYR A 79 -1.26 5.88 4.14
CA TYR A 79 -1.61 5.30 5.44
C TYR A 79 -2.28 3.93 5.28
N LEU A 80 -3.24 3.82 4.37
CA LEU A 80 -3.91 2.54 4.10
C LEU A 80 -2.96 1.50 3.51
N ALA A 81 -2.03 1.92 2.63
CA ALA A 81 -0.99 1.05 2.09
C ALA A 81 -0.01 0.58 3.18
N GLY A 82 0.38 1.45 4.10
CA GLY A 82 1.21 1.09 5.25
C GLY A 82 0.52 0.09 6.17
N ALA A 83 -0.75 0.34 6.52
CA ALA A 83 -1.55 -0.60 7.32
C ALA A 83 -1.73 -1.96 6.62
N LEU A 84 -1.98 -1.95 5.31
CA LEU A 84 -2.04 -3.17 4.50
C LEU A 84 -0.74 -3.97 4.57
N GLY A 85 0.41 -3.30 4.49
CA GLY A 85 1.72 -3.94 4.64
C GLY A 85 1.87 -4.69 5.95
N ILE A 86 1.43 -4.08 7.06
CA ILE A 86 1.42 -4.71 8.39
C ILE A 86 0.49 -5.95 8.40
N PHE A 87 -0.72 -5.84 7.84
CA PHE A 87 -1.65 -6.97 7.78
C PHE A 87 -1.10 -8.14 6.95
N ILE A 88 -0.42 -7.88 5.83
CA ILE A 88 0.22 -8.91 5.03
C ILE A 88 1.38 -9.57 5.78
N PHE A 89 2.17 -8.80 6.52
CA PHE A 89 3.24 -9.36 7.35
C PHE A 89 2.70 -10.28 8.45
N ILE A 90 1.57 -9.93 9.08
CA ILE A 90 0.89 -10.77 10.06
C ILE A 90 0.48 -12.11 9.45
N ILE A 91 0.05 -12.18 8.18
CA ILE A 91 -0.24 -13.44 7.48
C ILE A 91 0.99 -14.36 7.48
N SER A 92 2.16 -13.81 7.18
CA SER A 92 3.41 -14.57 7.18
C SER A 92 3.74 -15.15 8.56
N LEU A 93 3.54 -14.35 9.62
CA LEU A 93 3.73 -14.81 11.01
C LEU A 93 2.76 -15.93 11.39
N ILE A 94 1.49 -15.83 10.95
CA ILE A 94 0.48 -16.86 11.24
C ILE A 94 0.87 -18.18 10.56
N PHE A 95 1.26 -18.18 9.27
CA PHE A 95 1.68 -19.39 8.57
C PHE A 95 2.99 -19.96 9.08
N TYR A 96 3.91 -19.13 9.57
CA TYR A 96 5.11 -19.57 10.25
C TYR A 96 4.77 -20.36 11.54
N LYS A 97 3.92 -19.77 12.40
CA LYS A 97 3.49 -20.41 13.66
C LYS A 97 2.71 -21.72 13.44
N ASN A 98 1.97 -21.82 12.37
CA ASN A 98 1.17 -23.02 12.03
C ASN A 98 1.98 -24.12 11.31
N ASN A 99 3.30 -23.96 11.15
CA ASN A 99 4.20 -24.89 10.47
C ASN A 99 3.75 -25.27 9.03
N THR A 100 3.04 -24.40 8.34
CA THR A 100 2.59 -24.60 6.97
C THR A 100 3.63 -24.09 5.98
N HIS A 101 4.75 -24.80 5.83
CA HIS A 101 5.93 -24.34 5.09
C HIS A 101 5.66 -23.82 3.66
N LYS A 102 4.75 -24.47 2.90
CA LYS A 102 4.43 -24.02 1.52
C LYS A 102 3.69 -22.68 1.52
N LEU A 103 2.71 -22.51 2.42
CA LEU A 103 1.94 -21.27 2.54
C LEU A 103 2.80 -20.14 3.15
N PHE A 104 3.68 -20.50 4.10
CA PHE A 104 4.65 -19.55 4.65
C PHE A 104 5.58 -18.98 3.58
N LYS A 105 6.17 -19.82 2.71
CA LYS A 105 7.03 -19.34 1.61
C LYS A 105 6.29 -18.43 0.65
N LEU A 106 5.03 -18.73 0.32
CA LEU A 106 4.21 -17.90 -0.55
C LEU A 106 3.87 -16.56 0.14
N SER A 107 3.49 -16.57 1.42
CA SER A 107 3.21 -15.34 2.18
C SER A 107 4.45 -14.47 2.35
N LEU A 108 5.63 -15.08 2.52
CA LEU A 108 6.89 -14.34 2.59
C LEU A 108 7.21 -13.65 1.25
N LEU A 109 6.95 -14.31 0.12
CA LEU A 109 7.06 -13.68 -1.21
C LEU A 109 6.13 -12.47 -1.34
N VAL A 110 4.87 -12.59 -0.87
CA VAL A 110 3.93 -11.47 -0.90
C VAL A 110 4.43 -10.32 -0.01
N SER A 111 4.94 -10.61 1.18
CA SER A 111 5.54 -9.60 2.07
C SER A 111 6.72 -8.88 1.43
N PHE A 112 7.60 -9.60 0.74
CA PHE A 112 8.70 -9.01 -0.01
C PHE A 112 8.20 -8.09 -1.13
N LEU A 113 7.19 -8.53 -1.90
CA LEU A 113 6.60 -7.71 -2.96
C LEU A 113 5.94 -6.43 -2.41
N VAL A 114 5.37 -6.46 -1.21
CA VAL A 114 4.82 -5.26 -0.56
C VAL A 114 5.92 -4.25 -0.22
N ILE A 115 7.08 -4.70 0.22
CA ILE A 115 8.24 -3.82 0.43
C ILE A 115 8.67 -3.18 -0.89
N MET A 116 8.76 -3.97 -1.97
CA MET A 116 9.06 -3.44 -3.30
C MET A 116 8.00 -2.45 -3.78
N GLN A 117 6.72 -2.68 -3.46
CA GLN A 117 5.64 -1.76 -3.76
C GLN A 117 5.76 -0.43 -3.01
N ALA A 118 6.18 -0.45 -1.75
CA ALA A 118 6.44 0.77 -0.99
C ALA A 118 7.57 1.59 -1.65
N ALA A 119 8.65 0.93 -2.10
CA ALA A 119 9.72 1.57 -2.85
C ALA A 119 9.23 2.15 -4.20
N LEU A 120 8.42 1.40 -4.96
CA LEU A 120 7.80 1.92 -6.19
C LEU A 120 6.88 3.10 -5.90
N GLY A 121 6.09 3.06 -4.81
CA GLY A 121 5.27 4.18 -4.34
C GLY A 121 6.11 5.43 -4.04
N MET A 122 7.27 5.29 -3.39
CA MET A 122 8.22 6.38 -3.21
C MET A 122 8.71 6.92 -4.56
N PHE A 123 9.06 6.04 -5.49
CA PHE A 123 9.55 6.45 -6.82
C PHE A 123 8.47 7.14 -7.67
N THR A 124 7.19 6.87 -7.47
CA THR A 124 6.13 7.62 -8.17
C THR A 124 6.18 9.11 -7.82
N VAL A 125 6.56 9.46 -6.60
CA VAL A 125 6.70 10.85 -6.14
C VAL A 125 8.05 11.42 -6.55
N THR A 126 9.14 10.78 -6.17
CA THR A 126 10.51 11.29 -6.39
C THR A 126 10.89 11.40 -7.87
N LEU A 127 10.29 10.57 -8.74
CA LEU A 127 10.46 10.62 -10.19
C LEU A 127 9.26 11.28 -10.90
N GLN A 128 8.50 12.10 -10.18
CA GLN A 128 7.43 12.95 -10.72
C GLN A 128 6.46 12.21 -11.66
N LEU A 129 5.90 11.08 -11.18
CA LEU A 129 4.92 10.25 -11.88
C LEU A 129 5.42 9.72 -13.24
N GLN A 130 6.71 9.37 -13.35
CA GLN A 130 7.23 8.77 -14.57
C GLN A 130 6.38 7.57 -14.99
N PRO A 131 5.86 7.52 -16.24
CA PRO A 131 4.83 6.55 -16.64
C PRO A 131 5.20 5.09 -16.38
N ILE A 132 6.46 4.72 -16.64
CA ILE A 132 6.93 3.35 -16.42
C ILE A 132 6.86 2.95 -14.93
N ILE A 133 7.22 3.86 -14.01
CA ILE A 133 7.16 3.60 -12.57
C ILE A 133 5.71 3.46 -12.10
N VAL A 134 4.82 4.32 -12.57
CA VAL A 134 3.39 4.25 -12.24
C VAL A 134 2.79 2.94 -12.73
N MET A 135 3.14 2.51 -13.96
CA MET A 135 2.70 1.22 -14.50
C MET A 135 3.24 0.04 -13.70
N MET A 136 4.53 0.04 -13.34
CA MET A 136 5.12 -1.01 -12.52
C MET A 136 4.47 -1.09 -11.15
N HIS A 137 4.16 0.05 -10.52
CA HIS A 137 3.45 0.11 -9.24
C HIS A 137 2.04 -0.48 -9.36
N LEU A 138 1.28 -0.16 -10.41
CA LEU A 138 -0.04 -0.73 -10.65
C LEU A 138 0.02 -2.25 -10.88
N VAL A 139 0.90 -2.72 -11.79
CA VAL A 139 1.06 -4.14 -12.09
C VAL A 139 1.49 -4.92 -10.84
N GLY A 140 2.41 -4.37 -10.06
CA GLY A 140 2.83 -4.98 -8.79
C GLY A 140 1.69 -5.09 -7.78
N GLY A 141 0.83 -4.07 -7.65
CA GLY A 141 -0.38 -4.13 -6.81
C GLY A 141 -1.34 -5.23 -7.27
N LEU A 142 -1.59 -5.35 -8.57
CA LEU A 142 -2.41 -6.43 -9.16
C LEU A 142 -1.79 -7.80 -8.93
N THR A 143 -0.46 -7.91 -8.98
CA THR A 143 0.26 -9.15 -8.66
C THR A 143 0.06 -9.55 -7.20
N ILE A 144 0.15 -8.60 -6.27
CA ILE A 144 -0.05 -8.86 -4.83
C ILE A 144 -1.46 -9.39 -4.57
N ILE A 145 -2.52 -8.76 -5.10
CA ILE A 145 -3.89 -9.24 -4.89
C ILE A 145 -4.10 -10.65 -5.48
N THR A 146 -3.51 -10.93 -6.64
CA THR A 146 -3.56 -12.25 -7.27
C THR A 146 -2.88 -13.32 -6.40
N LEU A 147 -1.72 -13.02 -5.83
CA LEU A 147 -1.00 -13.94 -4.95
C LEU A 147 -1.71 -14.13 -3.60
N LEU A 148 -2.34 -13.09 -3.05
CA LEU A 148 -3.18 -13.21 -1.86
C LEU A 148 -4.40 -14.09 -2.12
N TRP A 149 -5.02 -13.97 -3.30
CA TRP A 149 -6.12 -14.84 -3.72
C TRP A 149 -5.65 -16.29 -3.86
N LEU A 150 -4.50 -16.52 -4.49
CA LEU A 150 -3.89 -17.86 -4.58
C LEU A 150 -3.60 -18.43 -3.19
N LEU A 151 -3.12 -17.62 -2.25
CA LEU A 151 -2.85 -18.01 -0.88
C LEU A 151 -4.14 -18.44 -0.16
N TYR A 152 -5.23 -17.69 -0.35
CA TYR A 152 -6.57 -18.01 0.15
C TYR A 152 -7.08 -19.35 -0.39
N LEU A 153 -7.01 -19.57 -1.72
CA LEU A 153 -7.45 -20.81 -2.35
C LEU A 153 -6.65 -22.02 -1.86
N ARG A 154 -5.32 -21.91 -1.80
CA ARG A 154 -4.46 -23.00 -1.31
C ARG A 154 -4.70 -23.32 0.16
N ASN A 155 -4.96 -22.30 0.99
CA ASN A 155 -5.31 -22.53 2.39
C ASN A 155 -6.65 -23.25 2.54
N ASN A 156 -7.66 -22.92 1.72
CA ASN A 156 -8.93 -23.63 1.70
C ASN A 156 -8.78 -25.09 1.28
N ILE A 157 -8.07 -25.36 0.19
CA ILE A 157 -7.83 -26.73 -0.30
C ILE A 157 -7.14 -27.58 0.79
N ASN A 158 -6.11 -27.06 1.43
CA ASN A 158 -5.43 -27.78 2.52
C ASN A 158 -6.38 -28.12 3.68
N ASN A 159 -7.37 -27.27 3.97
CA ASN A 159 -8.35 -27.54 5.03
C ASN A 159 -9.32 -28.69 4.67
N TYR A 160 -9.70 -28.82 3.38
CA TYR A 160 -10.56 -29.92 2.92
C TYR A 160 -9.90 -31.30 2.95
N PHE A 161 -8.58 -31.38 2.85
CA PHE A 161 -7.84 -32.66 2.85
C PHE A 161 -7.39 -33.10 4.26
N ILE A 162 -7.63 -32.31 5.30
CA ILE A 162 -7.24 -32.60 6.69
C ILE A 162 -8.47 -33.00 7.54
N GLU A 163 -9.69 -32.74 7.08
CA GLU A 163 -10.96 -33.25 7.62
C GLU A 163 -11.30 -34.62 7.03
#